data_4c80190b9790d769529974309232e99d
#
_entry.id   4c80190b9790d769529974309232e99d
#
_cell.length_a   1.000
_cell.length_b   1.000
_cell.length_c   1.000
_cell.angle_alpha   90.00
_cell.angle_beta   90.00
_cell.angle_gamma   90.00
#
_symmetry.space_group_name_H-M   'P 1'
#
loop_
_entity.id
_entity.type
_entity.pdbx_description
1 polymer ?
#
loop_
_entity_poly.entity_id
_entity_poly.type
_entity_poly.pdbx_seq_one_letter_code
_entity_poly.pdbx_strand_id
1 'polypeptide(L)'
;MEKKFLLILFYSASGSVKNLAHAIADGAENAGRIVKIRTVPKITSKIEKMESTIPESGELYCSKDDLINCSALAIGSPTRFGSIASPLKYFLDSTGDLWGTNALEDKLGMVFTSTSSMHGGQETTLFSLITFMLHHGMIITGTPYSIDELNKTKSGGTPYGPTHVENYNSSSELTRDEYEIAKKTGLRFGNLVNKIND
;
A
#
# COMPACT_ATOMS: atom_id res chain seq x y z
N MET A 1 16.83 11.75 17.95
CA MET A 1 15.59 11.73 17.16
C MET A 1 15.56 10.43 16.37
N GLU A 2 14.52 9.64 16.53
CA GLU A 2 14.34 8.44 15.72
C GLU A 2 14.20 8.84 14.25
N LYS A 3 14.94 8.17 13.35
CA LYS A 3 14.90 8.51 11.92
C LYS A 3 13.51 8.24 11.38
N LYS A 4 12.84 9.24 10.82
CA LYS A 4 11.55 9.09 10.14
C LYS A 4 11.66 8.06 9.00
N PHE A 5 10.67 7.21 8.84
CA PHE A 5 10.62 6.11 7.88
C PHE A 5 9.44 6.26 6.92
N LEU A 6 9.52 5.65 5.76
CA LEU A 6 8.41 5.44 4.84
C LEU A 6 7.67 4.18 5.29
N LEU A 7 6.39 4.28 5.54
CA LEU A 7 5.55 3.15 5.94
C LEU A 7 4.84 2.55 4.72
N ILE A 8 4.94 1.24 4.56
CA ILE A 8 4.15 0.46 3.60
C ILE A 8 3.21 -0.42 4.40
N LEU A 9 1.94 -0.07 4.40
CA LEU A 9 0.87 -0.80 5.06
C LEU A 9 0.07 -1.59 4.04
N PHE A 10 -0.12 -2.90 4.26
CA PHE A 10 -0.91 -3.71 3.35
C PHE A 10 -1.70 -4.80 4.07
N TYR A 11 -2.72 -5.32 3.38
CA TYR A 11 -3.31 -6.62 3.61
C TYR A 11 -3.15 -7.47 2.36
N SER A 12 -2.83 -8.75 2.52
CA SER A 12 -2.72 -9.70 1.41
C SER A 12 -3.34 -11.03 1.81
N ALA A 13 -4.21 -11.57 0.96
CA ALA A 13 -4.85 -12.86 1.16
C ALA A 13 -4.03 -14.01 0.54
N SER A 14 -3.52 -13.82 -0.69
CA SER A 14 -2.83 -14.82 -1.51
C SER A 14 -1.35 -14.53 -1.74
N GLY A 15 -0.83 -13.39 -1.24
CA GLY A 15 0.56 -12.98 -1.45
C GLY A 15 0.76 -11.87 -2.48
N SER A 16 -0.16 -11.66 -3.41
CA SER A 16 -0.02 -10.70 -4.53
C SER A 16 0.25 -9.27 -4.07
N VAL A 17 -0.56 -8.74 -3.14
CA VAL A 17 -0.34 -7.39 -2.57
C VAL A 17 0.95 -7.33 -1.76
N LYS A 18 1.33 -8.43 -1.08
CA LYS A 18 2.62 -8.53 -0.39
C LYS A 18 3.79 -8.35 -1.38
N ASN A 19 3.76 -9.04 -2.52
CA ASN A 19 4.82 -8.94 -3.53
C ASN A 19 4.93 -7.53 -4.11
N LEU A 20 3.80 -6.83 -4.35
CA LEU A 20 3.81 -5.40 -4.71
C LEU A 20 4.43 -4.54 -3.61
N ALA A 21 4.07 -4.78 -2.34
CA ALA A 21 4.63 -4.03 -1.22
C ALA A 21 6.16 -4.14 -1.15
N HIS A 22 6.71 -5.35 -1.35
CA HIS A 22 8.14 -5.55 -1.40
C HIS A 22 8.80 -4.88 -2.62
N ALA A 23 8.21 -4.94 -3.81
CA ALA A 23 8.74 -4.25 -4.99
C ALA A 23 8.77 -2.72 -4.82
N ILE A 24 7.75 -2.15 -4.17
CA ILE A 24 7.71 -0.72 -3.79
C ILE A 24 8.79 -0.41 -2.76
N ALA A 25 8.98 -1.29 -1.76
CA ALA A 25 10.04 -1.15 -0.75
C ALA A 25 11.42 -1.11 -1.39
N ASP A 26 11.73 -2.05 -2.29
CA ASP A 26 12.99 -2.08 -3.05
C ASP A 26 13.26 -0.73 -3.75
N GLY A 27 12.24 -0.15 -4.35
CA GLY A 27 12.36 1.16 -5.00
C GLY A 27 12.60 2.29 -4.00
N ALA A 28 11.86 2.34 -2.90
CA ALA A 28 12.00 3.39 -1.90
C ALA A 28 13.34 3.32 -1.14
N GLU A 29 13.85 2.11 -0.89
CA GLU A 29 15.19 1.88 -0.31
C GLU A 29 16.28 2.35 -1.28
N ASN A 30 16.12 2.15 -2.59
CA ASN A 30 17.03 2.70 -3.61
C ASN A 30 17.04 4.25 -3.64
N ALA A 31 16.00 4.90 -3.13
CA ALA A 31 15.98 6.34 -2.89
C ALA A 31 16.64 6.75 -1.57
N GLY A 32 17.24 5.81 -0.83
CA GLY A 32 17.89 6.04 0.47
C GLY A 32 16.93 6.16 1.65
N ARG A 33 15.65 5.72 1.51
CA ARG A 33 14.67 5.76 2.60
C ARG A 33 14.77 4.53 3.51
N ILE A 34 14.56 4.76 4.80
CA ILE A 34 14.26 3.66 5.72
C ILE A 34 12.81 3.27 5.47
N VAL A 35 12.56 2.00 5.21
CA VAL A 35 11.22 1.46 4.97
C VAL A 35 10.80 0.56 6.13
N LYS A 36 9.56 0.71 6.58
CA LYS A 36 8.89 -0.25 7.47
C LYS A 36 7.71 -0.84 6.72
N ILE A 37 7.68 -2.16 6.59
CA ILE A 37 6.55 -2.90 6.03
C ILE A 37 5.70 -3.42 7.18
N ARG A 38 4.37 -3.22 7.10
CA ARG A 38 3.40 -3.63 8.11
C ARG A 38 2.17 -4.24 7.46
N THR A 39 1.54 -5.14 8.19
CA THR A 39 0.26 -5.74 7.78
C THR A 39 -0.81 -5.50 8.85
N VAL A 40 -2.01 -6.03 8.62
CA VAL A 40 -3.13 -6.04 9.58
C VAL A 40 -3.57 -7.47 9.85
N PRO A 41 -4.12 -7.78 11.03
CA PRO A 41 -4.63 -9.12 11.34
C PRO A 41 -5.82 -9.49 10.44
N LYS A 42 -6.01 -10.78 10.21
CA LYS A 42 -7.20 -11.32 9.53
C LYS A 42 -8.42 -11.15 10.44
N ILE A 43 -9.56 -10.80 9.87
CA ILE A 43 -10.84 -10.87 10.58
C ILE A 43 -11.33 -12.33 10.53
N THR A 44 -11.58 -12.91 11.69
CA THR A 44 -12.16 -14.24 11.81
C THR A 44 -13.60 -14.14 12.34
N SER A 45 -14.46 -15.07 11.95
CA SER A 45 -15.83 -15.18 12.49
C SER A 45 -15.87 -15.76 13.93
N LYS A 46 -14.74 -16.22 14.45
CA LYS A 46 -14.63 -16.74 15.82
C LYS A 46 -14.24 -15.59 16.76
N ILE A 47 -15.20 -15.09 17.49
CA ILE A 47 -15.09 -14.02 18.49
C ILE A 47 -14.21 -14.42 19.70
N GLU A 48 -13.82 -15.68 19.82
CA GLU A 48 -13.24 -16.25 21.05
C GLU A 48 -11.71 -16.27 21.17
N LYS A 49 -10.98 -15.81 20.15
CA LYS A 49 -9.51 -15.65 20.28
C LYS A 49 -9.12 -14.27 19.78
N MET A 50 -8.70 -13.40 20.70
CA MET A 50 -7.83 -12.27 20.34
C MET A 50 -6.63 -12.87 19.61
N GLU A 51 -6.43 -12.51 18.35
CA GLU A 51 -5.18 -12.86 17.66
C GLU A 51 -4.02 -12.28 18.47
N SER A 52 -2.88 -12.99 18.46
CA SER A 52 -1.67 -12.49 19.12
C SER A 52 -1.35 -11.10 18.57
N THR A 53 -0.84 -10.23 19.42
CA THR A 53 -0.37 -8.87 19.02
C THR A 53 0.79 -8.91 18.03
N ILE A 54 1.38 -10.09 17.84
CA ILE A 54 2.49 -10.36 16.91
C ILE A 54 2.06 -11.52 16.01
N PRO A 55 2.15 -11.38 14.67
CA PRO A 55 1.84 -12.48 13.76
C PRO A 55 2.81 -13.64 13.95
N GLU A 56 2.34 -14.87 13.77
CA GLU A 56 3.18 -16.08 13.87
C GLU A 56 4.25 -16.10 12.76
N SER A 57 4.00 -15.47 11.64
CA SER A 57 4.92 -15.34 10.51
C SER A 57 4.56 -14.15 9.64
N GLY A 58 5.53 -13.63 8.89
CA GLY A 58 5.34 -12.53 7.95
C GLY A 58 5.61 -11.16 8.59
N GLU A 59 4.98 -10.13 8.05
CA GLU A 59 5.20 -8.75 8.47
C GLU A 59 4.49 -8.46 9.80
N LEU A 60 5.11 -7.63 10.64
CA LEU A 60 4.52 -7.17 11.90
C LEU A 60 3.22 -6.40 11.64
N TYR A 61 2.28 -6.47 12.58
CA TYR A 61 1.06 -5.67 12.52
C TYR A 61 1.37 -4.19 12.67
N CYS A 62 0.63 -3.37 11.91
CA CYS A 62 0.73 -1.93 11.98
C CYS A 62 0.12 -1.42 13.28
N SER A 63 0.83 -0.54 13.96
CA SER A 63 0.33 0.23 15.09
C SER A 63 -0.09 1.64 14.65
N LYS A 64 -0.87 2.33 15.48
CA LYS A 64 -1.16 3.77 15.27
C LYS A 64 0.12 4.62 15.37
N ASP A 65 1.07 4.21 16.20
CA ASP A 65 2.37 4.89 16.31
C ASP A 65 3.18 4.80 15.01
N ASP A 66 3.08 3.68 14.27
CA ASP A 66 3.69 3.58 12.94
C ASP A 66 3.12 4.64 11.99
N LEU A 67 1.80 4.88 12.01
CA LEU A 67 1.12 5.91 11.21
C LEU A 67 1.54 7.32 11.63
N ILE A 68 1.56 7.60 12.94
CA ILE A 68 1.95 8.91 13.48
C ILE A 68 3.40 9.25 13.10
N ASN A 69 4.31 8.28 13.24
CA ASN A 69 5.75 8.53 13.11
C ASN A 69 6.29 8.34 11.69
N CYS A 70 5.50 7.84 10.73
CA CYS A 70 5.97 7.75 9.35
C CYS A 70 6.10 9.13 8.71
N SER A 71 7.04 9.27 7.77
CA SER A 71 7.21 10.47 6.93
C SER A 71 6.33 10.43 5.68
N ALA A 72 5.90 9.25 5.28
CA ALA A 72 5.04 8.99 4.13
C ALA A 72 4.39 7.61 4.27
N LEU A 73 3.28 7.38 3.62
CA LEU A 73 2.45 6.19 3.77
C LEU A 73 2.04 5.62 2.41
N ALA A 74 2.42 4.38 2.11
CA ALA A 74 1.87 3.59 1.02
C ALA A 74 0.86 2.57 1.57
N ILE A 75 -0.36 2.51 1.01
CA ILE A 75 -1.40 1.56 1.46
C ILE A 75 -1.81 0.63 0.32
N GLY A 76 -1.83 -0.68 0.60
CA GLY A 76 -2.24 -1.71 -0.33
C GLY A 76 -3.31 -2.65 0.18
N SER A 77 -4.26 -2.98 -0.68
CA SER A 77 -5.34 -3.94 -0.44
C SER A 77 -5.60 -4.80 -1.66
N PRO A 78 -5.90 -6.10 -1.52
CA PRO A 78 -6.53 -6.81 -2.63
C PRO A 78 -7.94 -6.23 -2.83
N THR A 79 -8.43 -6.26 -4.06
CA THR A 79 -9.83 -5.89 -4.33
C THR A 79 -10.80 -6.88 -3.66
N ARG A 80 -11.87 -6.35 -3.15
CA ARG A 80 -13.07 -7.11 -2.75
C ARG A 80 -14.28 -6.38 -3.31
N PHE A 81 -14.78 -6.92 -4.45
CA PHE A 81 -15.90 -6.30 -5.18
C PHE A 81 -15.65 -4.82 -5.53
N GLY A 82 -14.42 -4.49 -5.96
CA GLY A 82 -14.03 -3.12 -6.31
C GLY A 82 -13.74 -2.20 -5.11
N SER A 83 -13.55 -2.73 -3.92
CA SER A 83 -13.30 -1.96 -2.69
C SER A 83 -12.21 -2.58 -1.83
N ILE A 84 -11.89 -1.92 -0.73
CA ILE A 84 -10.88 -2.32 0.27
C ILE A 84 -11.30 -3.62 0.95
N ALA A 85 -10.37 -4.54 1.17
CA ALA A 85 -10.62 -5.76 1.93
C ALA A 85 -10.93 -5.45 3.40
N SER A 86 -11.91 -6.16 3.98
CA SER A 86 -12.42 -5.93 5.33
C SER A 86 -11.36 -5.83 6.43
N PRO A 87 -10.29 -6.66 6.47
CA PRO A 87 -9.27 -6.53 7.51
C PRO A 87 -8.56 -5.18 7.49
N LEU A 88 -8.20 -4.70 6.30
CA LEU A 88 -7.57 -3.39 6.17
C LEU A 88 -8.58 -2.27 6.47
N LYS A 89 -9.80 -2.37 5.95
CA LYS A 89 -10.85 -1.38 6.21
C LYS A 89 -11.14 -1.24 7.71
N TYR A 90 -11.23 -2.35 8.43
CA TYR A 90 -11.43 -2.37 9.88
C TYR A 90 -10.31 -1.62 10.62
N PHE A 91 -9.05 -1.86 10.23
CA PHE A 91 -7.92 -1.11 10.80
C PHE A 91 -8.01 0.39 10.49
N LEU A 92 -8.27 0.76 9.22
CA LEU A 92 -8.40 2.17 8.81
C LEU A 92 -9.56 2.87 9.54
N ASP A 93 -10.70 2.19 9.75
CA ASP A 93 -11.85 2.74 10.49
C ASP A 93 -11.51 3.00 11.97
N SER A 94 -10.54 2.29 12.54
CA SER A 94 -10.10 2.50 13.91
C SER A 94 -9.20 3.73 14.09
N THR A 95 -8.83 4.45 13.01
CA THR A 95 -7.91 5.60 13.02
C THR A 95 -8.63 6.96 13.14
N GLY A 96 -9.90 6.99 13.52
CA GLY A 96 -10.67 8.23 13.64
C GLY A 96 -10.08 9.25 14.64
N ASP A 97 -9.37 8.80 15.66
CA ASP A 97 -8.61 9.65 16.58
C ASP A 97 -7.40 10.33 15.89
N LEU A 98 -6.74 9.65 14.96
CA LEU A 98 -5.65 10.24 14.17
C LEU A 98 -6.17 11.28 13.18
N TRP A 99 -7.37 11.06 12.62
CA TRP A 99 -8.06 12.05 11.81
C TRP A 99 -8.39 13.29 12.63
N GLY A 100 -8.97 13.12 13.83
CA GLY A 100 -9.33 14.24 14.73
C GLY A 100 -8.13 15.08 15.20
N THR A 101 -6.91 14.55 15.13
CA THR A 101 -5.67 15.25 15.51
C THR A 101 -4.82 15.68 14.31
N ASN A 102 -5.31 15.50 13.08
CA ASN A 102 -4.58 15.80 11.82
C ASN A 102 -3.20 15.10 11.72
N ALA A 103 -3.08 13.89 12.31
CA ALA A 103 -1.78 13.21 12.46
C ALA A 103 -1.11 12.82 11.11
N LEU A 104 -1.87 12.75 10.02
CA LEU A 104 -1.38 12.40 8.68
C LEU A 104 -1.41 13.59 7.70
N GLU A 105 -1.83 14.77 8.13
CA GLU A 105 -1.87 15.97 7.29
C GLU A 105 -0.50 16.25 6.67
N ASP A 106 -0.51 16.64 5.38
CA ASP A 106 0.66 16.96 4.56
C ASP A 106 1.66 15.81 4.32
N LYS A 107 1.40 14.60 4.85
CA LYS A 107 2.23 13.45 4.50
C LYS A 107 1.94 12.97 3.08
N LEU A 108 2.99 12.55 2.36
CA LEU A 108 2.83 11.92 1.05
C LEU A 108 2.12 10.57 1.18
N GLY A 109 1.14 10.34 0.29
CA GLY A 109 0.36 9.12 0.19
C GLY A 109 0.50 8.44 -1.17
N MET A 110 0.57 7.12 -1.20
CA MET A 110 0.54 6.28 -2.39
C MET A 110 -0.33 5.04 -2.14
N VAL A 111 -0.99 4.53 -3.17
CA VAL A 111 -1.86 3.36 -3.06
C VAL A 111 -1.48 2.27 -4.07
N PHE A 112 -1.81 1.00 -3.75
CA PHE A 112 -1.58 -0.14 -4.65
C PHE A 112 -2.59 -1.26 -4.38
N THR A 113 -2.84 -2.12 -5.39
CA THR A 113 -3.86 -3.17 -5.28
C THR A 113 -3.52 -4.41 -6.12
N SER A 114 -4.22 -5.51 -5.88
CA SER A 114 -4.27 -6.67 -6.78
C SER A 114 -5.71 -7.09 -7.07
N THR A 115 -5.92 -7.65 -8.27
CA THR A 115 -7.22 -8.19 -8.72
C THR A 115 -7.02 -9.56 -9.35
N SER A 116 -8.09 -10.37 -9.39
CA SER A 116 -8.05 -11.65 -10.10
C SER A 116 -8.22 -11.50 -11.62
N SER A 117 -8.77 -10.38 -12.09
CA SER A 117 -9.01 -10.12 -13.51
C SER A 117 -8.67 -8.68 -13.89
N MET A 118 -8.38 -8.44 -15.18
CA MET A 118 -7.99 -7.15 -15.73
C MET A 118 -8.97 -6.02 -15.37
N HIS A 119 -10.28 -6.24 -15.49
CA HIS A 119 -11.33 -5.29 -15.18
C HIS A 119 -12.02 -5.56 -13.82
N GLY A 120 -11.31 -6.20 -12.89
CA GLY A 120 -11.83 -6.65 -11.60
C GLY A 120 -11.93 -5.58 -10.52
N GLY A 121 -11.81 -4.28 -10.85
CA GLY A 121 -11.94 -3.17 -9.91
C GLY A 121 -10.60 -2.66 -9.36
N GLN A 122 -9.57 -2.62 -10.19
CA GLN A 122 -8.26 -2.06 -9.82
C GLN A 122 -8.43 -0.59 -9.40
N GLU A 123 -8.93 0.25 -10.30
CA GLU A 123 -9.07 1.69 -10.10
C GLU A 123 -10.02 2.03 -8.96
N THR A 124 -11.18 1.35 -8.87
CA THR A 124 -12.16 1.61 -7.81
C THR A 124 -11.61 1.28 -6.41
N THR A 125 -10.80 0.22 -6.29
CA THR A 125 -10.12 -0.10 -5.03
C THR A 125 -9.07 0.96 -4.69
N LEU A 126 -8.27 1.41 -5.66
CA LEU A 126 -7.30 2.48 -5.47
C LEU A 126 -8.00 3.79 -5.05
N PHE A 127 -9.09 4.17 -5.73
CA PHE A 127 -9.87 5.36 -5.36
C PHE A 127 -10.48 5.26 -3.96
N SER A 128 -10.88 4.09 -3.51
CA SER A 128 -11.35 3.88 -2.14
C SER A 128 -10.26 4.18 -1.11
N LEU A 129 -9.01 3.77 -1.39
CA LEU A 129 -7.85 4.08 -0.56
C LEU A 129 -7.44 5.55 -0.64
N ILE A 130 -7.47 6.15 -1.85
CA ILE A 130 -7.19 7.58 -2.06
C ILE A 130 -8.19 8.44 -1.27
N THR A 131 -9.47 8.08 -1.28
CA THR A 131 -10.49 8.80 -0.53
C THR A 131 -10.17 8.82 0.97
N PHE A 132 -9.76 7.69 1.56
CA PHE A 132 -9.30 7.64 2.94
C PHE A 132 -8.13 8.62 3.19
N MET A 133 -7.12 8.60 2.32
CA MET A 133 -5.95 9.47 2.46
C MET A 133 -6.32 10.97 2.35
N LEU A 134 -7.21 11.32 1.43
CA LEU A 134 -7.69 12.70 1.27
C LEU A 134 -8.46 13.19 2.50
N HIS A 135 -9.26 12.34 3.15
CA HIS A 135 -9.91 12.68 4.43
C HIS A 135 -8.90 12.97 5.54
N HIS A 136 -7.72 12.40 5.48
CA HIS A 136 -6.61 12.67 6.42
C HIS A 136 -5.72 13.86 6.00
N GLY A 137 -6.06 14.59 4.93
CA GLY A 137 -5.27 15.74 4.45
C GLY A 137 -3.94 15.36 3.79
N MET A 138 -3.79 14.12 3.32
CA MET A 138 -2.55 13.64 2.70
C MET A 138 -2.39 14.14 1.26
N ILE A 139 -1.14 14.26 0.82
CA ILE A 139 -0.76 14.62 -0.56
C ILE A 139 -0.60 13.34 -1.39
N ILE A 140 -1.50 13.12 -2.35
CA ILE A 140 -1.54 11.88 -3.13
C ILE A 140 -0.51 11.89 -4.26
N THR A 141 0.20 10.76 -4.41
CA THR A 141 1.14 10.52 -5.51
C THR A 141 0.72 9.30 -6.30
N GLY A 142 0.82 9.38 -7.62
CA GLY A 142 0.54 8.28 -8.55
C GLY A 142 1.80 7.78 -9.26
N THR A 143 1.58 6.90 -10.23
CA THR A 143 2.59 6.34 -11.14
C THR A 143 2.63 7.15 -12.43
N PRO A 144 3.71 7.86 -12.76
CA PRO A 144 3.75 8.71 -13.95
C PRO A 144 3.98 7.90 -15.23
N TYR A 145 3.44 8.36 -16.35
CA TYR A 145 3.65 7.75 -17.68
C TYR A 145 5.10 7.86 -18.21
N SER A 146 5.98 8.54 -17.51
CA SER A 146 7.43 8.48 -17.77
C SER A 146 8.07 7.14 -17.39
N ILE A 147 7.31 6.26 -16.72
CA ILE A 147 7.69 4.86 -16.50
C ILE A 147 7.24 4.07 -17.73
N ASP A 148 8.20 3.70 -18.59
CA ASP A 148 7.95 3.08 -19.89
C ASP A 148 7.10 1.80 -19.80
N GLU A 149 7.29 1.00 -18.74
CA GLU A 149 6.55 -0.24 -18.53
C GLU A 149 5.05 0.02 -18.34
N LEU A 150 4.67 1.18 -17.81
CA LEU A 150 3.25 1.55 -17.67
C LEU A 150 2.54 1.66 -19.04
N ASN A 151 3.27 2.06 -20.09
CA ASN A 151 2.75 2.14 -21.46
C ASN A 151 2.75 0.79 -22.19
N LYS A 152 3.49 -0.22 -21.69
CA LYS A 152 3.73 -1.50 -22.37
C LYS A 152 3.02 -2.67 -21.70
N THR A 153 2.71 -2.57 -20.41
CA THR A 153 2.11 -3.66 -19.63
C THR A 153 0.83 -4.19 -20.28
N LYS A 154 0.65 -5.50 -20.19
CA LYS A 154 -0.57 -6.20 -20.64
C LYS A 154 -1.29 -6.86 -19.46
N SER A 155 -0.92 -6.48 -18.24
CA SER A 155 -1.55 -6.96 -17.00
C SER A 155 -1.74 -5.81 -16.03
N GLY A 156 -1.24 -5.85 -14.80
CA GLY A 156 -1.36 -4.76 -13.85
C GLY A 156 -0.56 -3.51 -14.26
N GLY A 157 -0.87 -2.42 -13.61
CA GLY A 157 -0.27 -1.10 -13.81
C GLY A 157 -1.29 -0.03 -14.14
N THR A 158 -1.42 0.97 -13.27
CA THR A 158 -2.29 2.14 -13.48
C THR A 158 -1.56 3.42 -13.11
N PRO A 159 -1.98 4.59 -13.64
CA PRO A 159 -1.41 5.87 -13.24
C PRO A 159 -1.79 6.26 -11.80
N TYR A 160 -2.80 5.63 -11.23
CA TYR A 160 -3.28 5.89 -9.86
C TYR A 160 -2.45 5.18 -8.80
N GLY A 161 -1.70 4.14 -9.18
CA GLY A 161 -0.83 3.34 -8.32
C GLY A 161 -0.48 1.99 -8.94
N PRO A 162 0.57 1.30 -8.46
CA PRO A 162 0.93 -0.03 -8.92
C PRO A 162 -0.18 -1.05 -8.68
N THR A 163 -0.41 -1.92 -9.67
CA THR A 163 -1.40 -3.00 -9.55
C THR A 163 -0.86 -4.33 -10.06
N HIS A 164 -1.47 -5.44 -9.62
CA HIS A 164 -1.20 -6.79 -10.10
C HIS A 164 -2.50 -7.49 -10.51
N VAL A 165 -2.43 -8.29 -11.58
CA VAL A 165 -3.56 -9.10 -12.07
C VAL A 165 -3.18 -10.58 -12.05
N GLU A 166 -3.87 -11.36 -11.21
CA GLU A 166 -3.61 -12.81 -11.04
C GLU A 166 -4.02 -13.67 -12.26
N ASN A 167 -4.82 -13.13 -13.20
CA ASN A 167 -5.29 -13.82 -14.43
C ASN A 167 -5.90 -15.21 -14.18
N TYR A 168 -6.64 -15.38 -13.09
CA TYR A 168 -7.28 -16.64 -12.67
C TYR A 168 -6.32 -17.81 -12.39
N ASN A 169 -5.03 -17.65 -12.55
CA ASN A 169 -4.03 -18.68 -12.27
C ASN A 169 -3.62 -18.75 -10.80
N SER A 170 -4.23 -17.94 -9.96
CA SER A 170 -3.91 -17.81 -8.53
C SER A 170 -2.41 -17.58 -8.25
N SER A 171 -1.69 -17.03 -9.23
CA SER A 171 -0.28 -16.70 -9.09
C SER A 171 -0.15 -15.35 -8.36
N SER A 172 0.60 -15.35 -7.28
CA SER A 172 0.99 -14.13 -6.58
C SER A 172 2.27 -13.50 -7.19
N GLU A 173 2.88 -14.15 -8.18
CA GLU A 173 4.10 -13.67 -8.82
C GLU A 173 3.79 -12.50 -9.74
N LEU A 174 4.53 -11.40 -9.54
CA LEU A 174 4.42 -10.24 -10.41
C LEU A 174 5.03 -10.55 -11.79
N THR A 175 4.39 -10.04 -12.84
CA THR A 175 5.06 -9.97 -14.13
C THR A 175 6.26 -9.03 -14.04
N ARG A 176 7.19 -9.13 -15.00
CA ARG A 176 8.34 -8.22 -15.07
C ARG A 176 7.90 -6.75 -15.09
N ASP A 177 6.90 -6.43 -15.92
CA ASP A 177 6.41 -5.05 -16.05
C ASP A 177 5.78 -4.55 -14.75
N GLU A 178 4.95 -5.36 -14.09
CA GLU A 178 4.35 -5.02 -12.80
C GLU A 178 5.39 -4.77 -11.72
N TYR A 179 6.43 -5.62 -11.63
CA TYR A 179 7.53 -5.44 -10.71
C TYR A 179 8.28 -4.12 -10.96
N GLU A 180 8.65 -3.85 -12.22
CA GLU A 180 9.37 -2.62 -12.60
C GLU A 180 8.51 -1.36 -12.36
N ILE A 181 7.22 -1.40 -12.68
CA ILE A 181 6.28 -0.31 -12.37
C ILE A 181 6.26 -0.06 -10.86
N ALA A 182 6.08 -1.09 -10.05
CA ALA A 182 6.03 -0.97 -8.59
C ALA A 182 7.34 -0.41 -8.01
N LYS A 183 8.49 -0.96 -8.45
CA LYS A 183 9.82 -0.53 -8.01
C LYS A 183 10.13 0.92 -8.40
N LYS A 184 9.90 1.30 -9.66
CA LYS A 184 10.15 2.68 -10.13
C LYS A 184 9.20 3.69 -9.48
N THR A 185 7.95 3.28 -9.22
CA THR A 185 7.01 4.11 -8.45
C THR A 185 7.47 4.27 -6.99
N GLY A 186 7.97 3.22 -6.35
CA GLY A 186 8.57 3.27 -5.02
C GLY A 186 9.80 4.17 -4.96
N LEU A 187 10.69 4.07 -5.94
CA LEU A 187 11.86 4.96 -6.07
C LEU A 187 11.44 6.44 -6.18
N ARG A 188 10.47 6.72 -7.06
CA ARG A 188 9.92 8.08 -7.19
C ARG A 188 9.31 8.57 -5.89
N PHE A 189 8.52 7.72 -5.22
CA PHE A 189 7.89 8.05 -3.94
C PHE A 189 8.93 8.42 -2.88
N GLY A 190 9.97 7.60 -2.73
CA GLY A 190 11.10 7.90 -1.82
C GLY A 190 11.81 9.22 -2.15
N ASN A 191 12.06 9.49 -3.43
CA ASN A 191 12.67 10.75 -3.87
C ASN A 191 11.79 11.98 -3.59
N LEU A 192 10.45 11.84 -3.71
CA LEU A 192 9.52 12.91 -3.35
C LEU A 192 9.54 13.19 -1.85
N VAL A 193 9.61 12.15 -1.03
CA VAL A 193 9.73 12.29 0.43
C VAL A 193 11.02 13.04 0.80
N ASN A 194 12.14 12.77 0.12
CA ASN A 194 13.38 13.50 0.33
C ASN A 194 13.20 14.99 0.03
N LYS A 195 12.58 15.33 -1.11
CA LYS A 195 12.39 16.74 -1.55
C LYS A 195 11.46 17.56 -0.65
N ILE A 196 10.53 16.93 0.07
CA ILE A 196 9.58 17.63 0.95
C ILE A 196 10.15 17.78 2.36
N ASN A 197 11.03 16.87 2.79
CA ASN A 197 11.59 16.89 4.14
C ASN A 197 12.97 17.58 4.21
N ASP A 198 13.55 17.97 3.06
CA ASP A 198 14.74 18.83 2.94
C ASP A 198 14.34 20.32 2.88
#